data_a47cb9ca90faf5817210d5c1a39a09b6
#
_entry.id   a47cb9ca90faf5817210d5c1a39a09b6
#
_cell.length_a   1.000
_cell.length_b   1.000
_cell.length_c   1.000
_cell.angle_alpha   90.00
_cell.angle_beta   90.00
_cell.angle_gamma   90.00
#
_symmetry.space_group_name_H-M   'P 1'
#
loop_
_entity.id
_entity.type
_entity.pdbx_description
1 polymer ?
#
loop_
_entity_poly.entity_id
_entity_poly.type
_entity_poly.pdbx_seq_one_letter_code
_entity_poly.pdbx_strand_id
1 'polypeptide(L)'
;IEMLTEGTGKKPSATDVVVVHYEGRLLDGTVFDSSIARGEPAEFALNQVIPGWTEGLQLIKAGGKARLTIPSDLAYGPGGVRSIPPNSVLVFEVELIEVKN
;
A
#
# COMPACT_ATOMS: atom_id res chain seq x y z
N ILE A 1 1.15 4.78 10.29
CA ILE A 1 2.23 4.08 9.57
C ILE A 1 3.28 3.58 10.55
N GLU A 2 3.73 2.36 10.35
CA GLU A 2 4.81 1.77 11.13
C GLU A 2 5.94 1.41 10.17
N MET A 3 7.12 2.02 10.36
CA MET A 3 8.28 1.74 9.52
C MET A 3 8.94 0.45 9.99
N LEU A 4 8.99 -0.56 9.12
CA LEU A 4 9.61 -1.86 9.43
C LEU A 4 11.07 -1.91 8.99
N THR A 5 11.40 -1.28 7.87
CA THR A 5 12.76 -1.17 7.35
C THR A 5 12.93 0.21 6.76
N GLU A 6 13.99 0.92 7.18
CA GLU A 6 14.32 2.22 6.58
C GLU A 6 14.98 1.99 5.23
N GLY A 7 14.45 2.66 4.20
CA GLY A 7 15.13 2.67 2.90
C GLY A 7 16.19 3.74 2.84
N THR A 8 16.98 3.71 1.78
CA THR A 8 18.05 4.68 1.54
C THR A 8 17.84 5.50 0.28
N GLY A 9 16.84 5.16 -0.53
CA GLY A 9 16.53 5.88 -1.76
C GLY A 9 15.62 7.07 -1.52
N LYS A 10 15.02 7.58 -2.59
CA LYS A 10 14.14 8.75 -2.47
C LYS A 10 12.73 8.34 -2.08
N LYS A 11 12.00 9.29 -1.52
CA LYS A 11 10.56 9.17 -1.28
C LYS A 11 9.81 9.57 -2.55
N PRO A 12 8.71 8.88 -2.89
CA PRO A 12 7.92 9.28 -4.05
C PRO A 12 7.09 10.51 -3.76
N SER A 13 6.69 11.21 -4.83
CA SER A 13 5.69 12.26 -4.74
C SER A 13 4.32 11.69 -5.14
N ALA A 14 3.26 12.48 -4.93
CA ALA A 14 1.89 12.05 -5.18
C ALA A 14 1.61 11.69 -6.64
N THR A 15 2.46 12.10 -7.58
CA THR A 15 2.28 11.84 -9.00
C THR A 15 3.27 10.81 -9.55
N ASP A 16 4.14 10.27 -8.70
CA ASP A 16 5.13 9.29 -9.14
C ASP A 16 4.52 7.90 -9.32
N VAL A 17 5.18 7.09 -10.15
CA VAL A 17 4.89 5.66 -10.28
C VAL A 17 5.84 4.90 -9.37
N VAL A 18 5.31 3.93 -8.65
CA VAL A 18 6.09 3.12 -7.70
C VAL A 18 6.03 1.65 -8.08
N VAL A 19 7.12 0.92 -7.82
CA VAL A 19 7.18 -0.53 -7.92
C VAL A 19 7.25 -1.07 -6.50
N VAL A 20 6.31 -1.94 -6.15
CA VAL A 20 6.14 -2.41 -4.78
C VAL A 20 5.87 -3.91 -4.72
N HIS A 21 6.29 -4.54 -3.62
CA HIS A 21 5.69 -5.78 -3.15
C HIS A 21 4.78 -5.44 -1.98
N TYR A 22 3.61 -6.06 -1.92
CA TYR A 22 2.66 -5.76 -0.87
C TYR A 22 1.78 -6.94 -0.53
N GLU A 23 1.22 -6.92 0.67
CA GLU A 23 0.19 -7.84 1.10
C GLU A 23 -0.85 -7.05 1.87
N GLY A 24 -2.12 -7.17 1.47
CA GLY A 24 -3.23 -6.49 2.13
C GLY A 24 -4.12 -7.46 2.88
N ARG A 25 -4.48 -7.11 4.11
CA ARG A 25 -5.29 -7.94 5.00
C ARG A 25 -6.42 -7.15 5.62
N LEU A 26 -7.51 -7.85 5.92
CA LEU A 26 -8.54 -7.35 6.79
C LEU A 26 -8.10 -7.50 8.25
N LEU A 27 -8.83 -6.89 9.18
CA LEU A 27 -8.49 -6.97 10.60
C LEU A 27 -8.53 -8.38 11.16
N ASP A 28 -9.32 -9.28 10.56
CA ASP A 28 -9.37 -10.68 10.96
C ASP A 28 -8.22 -11.52 10.42
N GLY A 29 -7.29 -10.90 9.68
CA GLY A 29 -6.14 -11.58 9.10
C GLY A 29 -6.35 -12.12 7.69
N THR A 30 -7.55 -12.01 7.14
CA THR A 30 -7.83 -12.48 5.78
C THR A 30 -7.04 -11.67 4.77
N VAL A 31 -6.21 -12.36 3.97
CA VAL A 31 -5.45 -11.72 2.88
C VAL A 31 -6.40 -11.53 1.70
N PHE A 32 -6.59 -10.29 1.26
CA PHE A 32 -7.48 -10.02 0.11
C PHE A 32 -6.70 -9.73 -1.16
N ASP A 33 -5.42 -9.41 -1.06
CA ASP A 33 -4.57 -9.16 -2.22
C ASP A 33 -3.10 -9.27 -1.81
N SER A 34 -2.25 -9.81 -2.69
CA SER A 34 -0.83 -9.98 -2.39
C SER A 34 -0.02 -10.12 -3.69
N SER A 35 0.88 -9.17 -3.92
CA SER A 35 1.84 -9.29 -5.02
C SER A 35 2.85 -10.41 -4.74
N ILE A 36 3.14 -10.65 -3.45
CA ILE A 36 4.07 -11.69 -3.04
C ILE A 36 3.53 -13.07 -3.44
N ALA A 37 2.22 -13.30 -3.23
CA ALA A 37 1.58 -14.55 -3.60
C ALA A 37 1.57 -14.77 -5.12
N ARG A 38 1.53 -13.69 -5.91
CA ARG A 38 1.59 -13.77 -7.38
C ARG A 38 3.02 -13.96 -7.89
N GLY A 39 4.03 -13.76 -7.05
CA GLY A 39 5.42 -13.97 -7.40
C GLY A 39 6.08 -12.83 -8.18
N GLU A 40 5.43 -11.67 -8.30
CA GLU A 40 6.02 -10.52 -8.99
C GLU A 40 5.56 -9.19 -8.40
N PRO A 41 6.43 -8.17 -8.41
CA PRO A 41 6.07 -6.85 -7.92
C PRO A 41 4.99 -6.19 -8.79
N ALA A 42 4.27 -5.28 -8.19
CA ALA A 42 3.24 -4.50 -8.89
C ALA A 42 3.74 -3.07 -9.10
N GLU A 43 3.24 -2.44 -10.15
CA GLU A 43 3.57 -1.06 -10.49
C GLU A 43 2.30 -0.21 -10.47
N PHE A 44 2.34 0.90 -9.71
CA PHE A 44 1.18 1.77 -9.54
C PHE A 44 1.55 3.23 -9.65
N ALA A 45 0.66 4.03 -10.26
CA ALA A 45 0.72 5.48 -10.16
C ALA A 45 0.07 5.88 -8.83
N LEU A 46 0.75 6.68 -8.00
CA LEU A 46 0.25 7.03 -6.67
C LEU A 46 -1.01 7.88 -6.69
N ASN A 47 -1.31 8.53 -7.80
CA ASN A 47 -2.56 9.29 -7.95
C ASN A 47 -3.73 8.44 -8.44
N GLN A 48 -3.55 7.12 -8.57
CA GLN A 48 -4.57 6.19 -9.06
C GLN A 48 -4.78 5.01 -8.11
N VAL A 49 -4.42 5.16 -6.86
CA VAL A 49 -4.62 4.14 -5.83
C VAL A 49 -5.48 4.72 -4.70
N ILE A 50 -5.84 3.89 -3.72
CA ILE A 50 -6.63 4.39 -2.59
C ILE A 50 -5.88 5.51 -1.86
N PRO A 51 -6.60 6.50 -1.30
CA PRO A 51 -5.96 7.65 -0.66
C PRO A 51 -4.95 7.29 0.42
N GLY A 52 -5.20 6.23 1.19
CA GLY A 52 -4.27 5.78 2.22
C GLY A 52 -2.91 5.39 1.66
N TRP A 53 -2.87 4.82 0.46
CA TRP A 53 -1.62 4.51 -0.23
C TRP A 53 -0.95 5.77 -0.75
N THR A 54 -1.73 6.68 -1.35
CA THR A 54 -1.18 7.94 -1.86
C THR A 54 -0.45 8.69 -0.74
N GLU A 55 -1.06 8.78 0.44
CA GLU A 55 -0.45 9.45 1.58
C GLU A 55 0.69 8.64 2.17
N GLY A 56 0.48 7.35 2.40
CA GLY A 56 1.43 6.50 3.13
C GLY A 56 2.72 6.26 2.38
N LEU A 57 2.66 5.98 1.09
CA LEU A 57 3.86 5.66 0.30
C LEU A 57 4.80 6.85 0.16
N GLN A 58 4.30 8.07 0.28
CA GLN A 58 5.15 9.26 0.24
C GLN A 58 6.04 9.38 1.48
N LEU A 59 5.80 8.58 2.50
CA LEU A 59 6.60 8.57 3.73
C LEU A 59 7.67 7.48 3.72
N ILE A 60 7.70 6.64 2.69
CA ILE A 60 8.61 5.49 2.61
C ILE A 60 9.68 5.79 1.57
N LYS A 61 10.96 5.57 1.92
CA LYS A 61 12.07 5.69 0.96
C LYS A 61 12.19 4.40 0.17
N ALA A 62 12.66 4.49 -1.07
CA ALA A 62 12.94 3.30 -1.89
C ALA A 62 13.91 2.39 -1.14
N GLY A 63 13.63 1.10 -1.13
CA GLY A 63 14.34 0.10 -0.33
C GLY A 63 13.73 -0.10 1.04
N GLY A 64 12.75 0.71 1.42
CA GLY A 64 12.10 0.62 2.72
C GLY A 64 10.87 -0.28 2.72
N LYS A 65 10.42 -0.64 3.91
CA LYS A 65 9.22 -1.44 4.13
C LYS A 65 8.43 -0.87 5.30
N ALA A 66 7.13 -0.82 5.15
CA ALA A 66 6.26 -0.26 6.19
C ALA A 66 4.95 -1.02 6.29
N ARG A 67 4.30 -0.91 7.45
CA ARG A 67 2.94 -1.37 7.65
C ARG A 67 2.02 -0.16 7.69
N LEU A 68 1.01 -0.17 6.84
CA LEU A 68 0.01 0.88 6.76
C LEU A 68 -1.31 0.34 7.29
N THR A 69 -1.86 1.00 8.31
CA THR A 69 -3.22 0.70 8.79
C THR A 69 -4.11 1.82 8.26
N ILE A 70 -5.03 1.47 7.38
CA ILE A 70 -5.79 2.46 6.61
C ILE A 70 -7.26 2.38 7.00
N PRO A 71 -7.84 3.47 7.53
CA PRO A 71 -9.27 3.50 7.83
C PRO A 71 -10.09 3.45 6.54
N SER A 72 -11.34 3.02 6.65
CA SER A 72 -12.17 2.77 5.48
C SER A 72 -12.38 4.01 4.62
N ASP A 73 -12.43 5.20 5.20
CA ASP A 73 -12.62 6.44 4.45
C ASP A 73 -11.42 6.81 3.57
N LEU A 74 -10.26 6.22 3.82
CA LEU A 74 -9.08 6.37 2.96
C LEU A 74 -8.83 5.10 2.13
N ALA A 75 -9.80 4.19 2.08
CA ALA A 75 -9.75 2.94 1.33
C ALA A 75 -11.02 2.80 0.48
N TYR A 76 -11.84 1.80 0.75
CA TYR A 76 -13.01 1.51 -0.08
C TYR A 76 -14.34 1.96 0.52
N GLY A 77 -14.30 2.61 1.68
CA GLY A 77 -15.44 3.30 2.26
C GLY A 77 -16.63 2.42 2.63
N PRO A 78 -17.80 3.05 2.75
CA PRO A 78 -19.01 2.32 3.18
C PRO A 78 -19.58 1.39 2.10
N GLY A 79 -19.17 1.55 0.85
CA GLY A 79 -19.60 0.64 -0.22
C GLY A 79 -18.82 -0.65 -0.30
N GLY A 80 -17.55 -0.62 0.11
CA GLY A 80 -16.65 -1.77 -0.04
C GLY A 80 -16.40 -2.13 -1.50
N VAL A 81 -15.80 -3.29 -1.71
CA VAL A 81 -15.63 -3.91 -3.03
C VAL A 81 -15.79 -5.41 -2.84
N ARG A 82 -15.72 -6.19 -3.94
CA ARG A 82 -16.04 -7.62 -3.95
C ARG A 82 -15.42 -8.42 -2.80
N SER A 83 -14.12 -8.24 -2.54
CA SER A 83 -13.41 -9.02 -1.52
C SER A 83 -13.20 -8.26 -0.21
N ILE A 84 -13.70 -7.02 -0.13
CA ILE A 84 -13.53 -6.15 1.03
C ILE A 84 -14.90 -5.68 1.48
N PRO A 85 -15.35 -6.08 2.68
CA PRO A 85 -16.65 -5.65 3.19
C PRO A 85 -16.74 -4.14 3.37
N PRO A 86 -17.96 -3.58 3.41
CA PRO A 86 -18.13 -2.16 3.70
C PRO A 86 -17.50 -1.77 5.04
N ASN A 87 -16.97 -0.55 5.09
CA ASN A 87 -16.40 0.06 6.31
C ASN A 87 -15.21 -0.72 6.87
N SER A 88 -14.42 -1.37 6.00
CA SER A 88 -13.27 -2.17 6.44
C SER A 88 -12.04 -1.30 6.66
N VAL A 89 -11.37 -1.53 7.79
CA VAL A 89 -10.00 -1.06 8.02
C VAL A 89 -9.07 -2.06 7.35
N LEU A 90 -8.09 -1.58 6.60
CA LEU A 90 -7.15 -2.41 5.87
C LEU A 90 -5.76 -2.31 6.46
N VAL A 91 -5.04 -3.43 6.50
CA VAL A 91 -3.64 -3.45 6.93
C VAL A 91 -2.80 -3.92 5.77
N PHE A 92 -1.88 -3.07 5.32
CA PHE A 92 -0.94 -3.41 4.25
C PHE A 92 0.47 -3.47 4.78
N GLU A 93 1.22 -4.49 4.37
CA GLU A 93 2.67 -4.45 4.45
C GLU A 93 3.18 -4.18 3.05
N VAL A 94 3.94 -3.10 2.88
CA VAL A 94 4.39 -2.63 1.58
C VAL A 94 5.90 -2.47 1.60
N GLU A 95 6.57 -3.08 0.63
CA GLU A 95 7.99 -2.86 0.37
C GLU A 95 8.11 -1.99 -0.87
N LEU A 96 8.68 -0.80 -0.72
CA LEU A 96 8.90 0.10 -1.86
C LEU A 96 10.22 -0.26 -2.52
N ILE A 97 10.13 -0.85 -3.71
CA ILE A 97 11.31 -1.34 -4.43
C ILE A 97 11.96 -0.22 -5.22
N GLU A 98 11.15 0.56 -5.94
CA GLU A 98 11.65 1.57 -6.86
C GLU A 98 10.64 2.69 -7.02
N VAL A 99 11.14 3.91 -7.22
CA VAL A 99 10.32 5.07 -7.59
C VAL A 99 10.68 5.44 -9.03
N LYS A 100 9.68 5.39 -9.91
CA LYS A 100 9.81 5.80 -11.32
C LYS A 100 9.14 7.16 -11.51
N ASN A 101 9.83 8.07 -12.17
CA ASN A 101 9.24 9.38 -12.44
C ASN A 101 9.71 9.95 -13.77
#